data_965d3e0583069ea650d00f3d792cea90
#
_entry.id   965d3e0583069ea650d00f3d792cea90
#
_cell.length_a   1.000
_cell.length_b   1.000
_cell.length_c   1.000
_cell.angle_alpha   90.00
_cell.angle_beta   90.00
_cell.angle_gamma   90.00
#
_symmetry.space_group_name_H-M   'P 1'
#
loop_
_entity.id
_entity.type
_entity.pdbx_description
1 polymer ?
#
loop_
_entity_poly.entity_id
_entity_poly.type
_entity_poly.pdbx_seq_one_letter_code
_entity_poly.pdbx_strand_id
1 'polypeptide(L)'
;PNDWKWCFGVNVFGPANGVISFVPKMIESRQPGHVINTSSGDGGFAPVPMASVYASSKAAVSCFTEALNHQLLEETDNMGASVFYPSGGLMNTGLFTSQRNRPKELERVRGGTGRKSMSFEELKSLLEKSGRDVKVADLDEMGEFVVAAVKERRYIIGRDLDDTVELLHRRADAISDFLCPPHHEMGI
;
A
#
# COMPACT_ATOMS: atom_id res chain seq x y z
N PRO A 1 -5.09 -15.38 -14.19
CA PRO A 1 -3.63 -15.16 -14.34
C PRO A 1 -3.30 -13.71 -14.66
N ASN A 2 -4.08 -13.05 -15.54
CA ASN A 2 -3.79 -11.68 -16.01
C ASN A 2 -3.91 -10.61 -14.90
N ASP A 3 -4.83 -10.76 -13.95
CA ASP A 3 -4.93 -9.84 -12.81
C ASP A 3 -3.65 -9.88 -11.94
N TRP A 4 -3.08 -11.07 -11.72
CA TRP A 4 -1.81 -11.23 -11.02
C TRP A 4 -0.67 -10.55 -11.78
N LYS A 5 -0.53 -10.85 -13.07
CA LYS A 5 0.54 -10.26 -13.90
C LYS A 5 0.47 -8.75 -13.92
N TRP A 6 -0.71 -8.19 -14.14
CA TRP A 6 -0.89 -6.75 -14.20
C TRP A 6 -0.68 -6.07 -12.85
N CYS A 7 -1.31 -6.59 -11.79
CA CYS A 7 -1.22 -6.00 -10.47
C CYS A 7 0.22 -6.04 -9.92
N PHE A 8 0.90 -7.17 -10.05
CA PHE A 8 2.31 -7.29 -9.63
C PHE A 8 3.23 -6.49 -10.55
N GLY A 9 2.97 -6.46 -11.84
CA GLY A 9 3.72 -5.62 -12.80
C GLY A 9 3.73 -4.15 -12.39
N VAL A 10 2.57 -3.63 -12.00
CA VAL A 10 2.44 -2.23 -11.58
C VAL A 10 2.90 -2.02 -10.14
N ASN A 11 2.35 -2.78 -9.19
CA ASN A 11 2.50 -2.49 -7.77
C ASN A 11 3.83 -2.95 -7.19
N VAL A 12 4.44 -4.02 -7.73
CA VAL A 12 5.67 -4.61 -7.19
C VAL A 12 6.86 -4.31 -8.10
N PHE A 13 6.76 -4.73 -9.37
CA PHE A 13 7.87 -4.51 -10.32
C PHE A 13 8.06 -3.05 -10.69
N GLY A 14 7.00 -2.21 -10.64
CA GLY A 14 7.14 -0.75 -10.81
C GLY A 14 8.10 -0.15 -9.79
N PRO A 15 7.82 -0.23 -8.46
CA PRO A 15 8.72 0.20 -7.41
C PRO A 15 10.12 -0.44 -7.48
N ALA A 16 10.20 -1.77 -7.72
CA ALA A 16 11.46 -2.46 -7.83
C ALA A 16 12.34 -1.91 -8.97
N ASN A 17 11.75 -1.68 -10.15
CA ASN A 17 12.46 -1.06 -11.28
C ASN A 17 12.90 0.38 -10.95
N GLY A 18 12.09 1.13 -10.21
CA GLY A 18 12.47 2.45 -9.71
C GLY A 18 13.70 2.38 -8.81
N VAL A 19 13.71 1.47 -7.85
CA VAL A 19 14.86 1.26 -6.96
C VAL A 19 16.12 0.87 -7.75
N ILE A 20 16.03 -0.12 -8.63
CA ILE A 20 17.15 -0.57 -9.47
C ILE A 20 17.71 0.57 -10.32
N SER A 21 16.85 1.44 -10.83
CA SER A 21 17.25 2.51 -11.75
C SER A 21 17.81 3.75 -11.05
N PHE A 22 17.30 4.09 -9.86
CA PHE A 22 17.60 5.37 -9.21
C PHE A 22 18.50 5.24 -7.99
N VAL A 23 18.32 4.22 -7.15
CA VAL A 23 19.06 4.12 -5.88
C VAL A 23 20.57 4.06 -6.07
N PRO A 24 21.16 3.31 -7.01
CA PRO A 24 22.60 3.34 -7.23
C PRO A 24 23.12 4.74 -7.55
N LYS A 25 22.40 5.50 -8.38
CA LYS A 25 22.76 6.89 -8.72
C LYS A 25 22.62 7.84 -7.53
N MET A 26 21.62 7.61 -6.69
CA MET A 26 21.44 8.38 -5.45
C MET A 26 22.61 8.13 -4.50
N ILE A 27 23.06 6.90 -4.33
CA ILE A 27 24.22 6.54 -3.51
C ILE A 27 25.49 7.18 -4.08
N GLU A 28 25.74 7.05 -5.38
CA GLU A 28 26.89 7.66 -6.08
C GLU A 28 26.94 9.18 -5.92
N SER A 29 25.80 9.85 -5.89
CA SER A 29 25.70 11.30 -5.74
C SER A 29 26.17 11.79 -4.36
N ARG A 30 26.18 10.95 -3.35
CA ARG A 30 26.48 11.26 -1.94
C ARG A 30 25.59 12.36 -1.34
N GLN A 31 24.50 12.71 -2.02
CA GLN A 31 23.53 13.66 -1.48
C GLN A 31 22.52 12.95 -0.57
N PRO A 32 21.98 13.66 0.45
CA PRO A 32 20.88 13.11 1.23
C PRO A 32 19.72 12.70 0.32
N GLY A 33 19.21 11.48 0.53
CA GLY A 33 18.16 10.93 -0.27
C GLY A 33 17.17 10.08 0.54
N HIS A 34 15.95 9.97 0.03
CA HIS A 34 14.93 9.15 0.66
C HIS A 34 14.03 8.49 -0.37
N VAL A 35 13.77 7.19 -0.20
CA VAL A 35 12.86 6.42 -1.04
C VAL A 35 11.55 6.24 -0.30
N ILE A 36 10.42 6.51 -0.96
CA ILE A 36 9.09 6.26 -0.40
C ILE A 36 8.35 5.30 -1.32
N ASN A 37 7.96 4.16 -0.79
CA ASN A 37 7.11 3.23 -1.50
C ASN A 37 5.70 3.24 -0.88
N THR A 38 4.68 3.37 -1.74
CA THR A 38 3.28 3.38 -1.30
C THR A 38 2.73 1.95 -1.24
N SER A 39 2.46 1.50 -0.03
CA SER A 39 1.76 0.25 0.26
C SER A 39 0.25 0.51 0.47
N SER A 40 -0.38 -0.28 1.31
CA SER A 40 -1.76 -0.16 1.78
C SER A 40 -1.89 -0.90 3.10
N GLY A 41 -2.76 -0.46 3.99
CA GLY A 41 -3.17 -1.26 5.14
C GLY A 41 -3.66 -2.64 4.71
N ASP A 42 -4.38 -2.67 3.58
CA ASP A 42 -4.83 -3.90 2.90
C ASP A 42 -3.65 -4.66 2.30
N GLY A 43 -3.16 -5.66 2.99
CA GLY A 43 -2.01 -6.49 2.62
C GLY A 43 -0.72 -6.09 3.34
N GLY A 44 -0.45 -4.82 3.55
CA GLY A 44 0.75 -4.37 4.26
C GLY A 44 0.73 -4.73 5.74
N PHE A 45 -0.42 -4.59 6.40
CA PHE A 45 -0.61 -5.00 7.79
C PHE A 45 -1.36 -6.32 7.92
N ALA A 46 -2.41 -6.52 7.12
CA ALA A 46 -3.20 -7.74 7.14
C ALA A 46 -3.88 -7.97 5.78
N PRO A 47 -4.20 -9.23 5.41
CA PRO A 47 -4.93 -9.50 4.18
C PRO A 47 -6.37 -8.98 4.28
N VAL A 48 -6.97 -8.68 3.12
CA VAL A 48 -8.38 -8.37 2.98
C VAL A 48 -9.06 -9.50 2.22
N PRO A 49 -10.15 -10.06 2.74
CA PRO A 49 -10.95 -11.04 2.01
C PRO A 49 -11.35 -10.53 0.63
N MET A 50 -11.33 -11.39 -0.39
CA MET A 50 -11.69 -11.09 -1.78
C MET A 50 -10.76 -10.12 -2.53
N ALA A 51 -9.69 -9.61 -1.91
CA ALA A 51 -8.69 -8.74 -2.54
C ALA A 51 -7.30 -9.39 -2.60
N SER A 52 -7.21 -10.72 -2.70
CA SER A 52 -5.96 -11.49 -2.56
C SER A 52 -4.84 -11.00 -3.48
N VAL A 53 -5.13 -10.69 -4.73
CA VAL A 53 -4.12 -10.20 -5.70
C VAL A 53 -3.55 -8.86 -5.24
N TYR A 54 -4.43 -7.92 -4.87
CA TYR A 54 -4.04 -6.60 -4.40
C TYR A 54 -3.29 -6.69 -3.07
N ALA A 55 -3.88 -7.36 -2.09
CA ALA A 55 -3.29 -7.51 -0.76
C ALA A 55 -1.91 -8.16 -0.83
N SER A 56 -1.74 -9.24 -1.61
CA SER A 56 -0.44 -9.87 -1.81
C SER A 56 0.58 -8.91 -2.44
N SER A 57 0.16 -8.10 -3.41
CA SER A 57 1.07 -7.12 -4.03
C SER A 57 1.51 -6.03 -3.04
N LYS A 58 0.63 -5.58 -2.16
CA LYS A 58 0.94 -4.56 -1.14
C LYS A 58 1.77 -5.13 0.02
N ALA A 59 1.54 -6.38 0.41
CA ALA A 59 2.43 -7.09 1.35
C ALA A 59 3.85 -7.19 0.79
N ALA A 60 4.00 -7.53 -0.49
CA ALA A 60 5.31 -7.58 -1.15
C ALA A 60 6.01 -6.21 -1.14
N VAL A 61 5.29 -5.11 -1.40
CA VAL A 61 5.85 -3.75 -1.34
C VAL A 61 6.32 -3.40 0.07
N SER A 62 5.54 -3.75 1.10
CA SER A 62 5.91 -3.48 2.49
C SER A 62 7.19 -4.21 2.88
N CYS A 63 7.25 -5.52 2.63
CA CYS A 63 8.43 -6.34 2.91
C CYS A 63 9.67 -5.87 2.11
N PHE A 64 9.50 -5.59 0.82
CA PHE A 64 10.56 -5.08 -0.03
C PHE A 64 11.12 -3.74 0.47
N THR A 65 10.24 -2.83 0.91
CA THR A 65 10.66 -1.51 1.41
C THR A 65 11.41 -1.63 2.73
N GLU A 66 11.00 -2.56 3.60
CA GLU A 66 11.70 -2.83 4.86
C GLU A 66 13.11 -3.34 4.61
N ALA A 67 13.26 -4.35 3.74
CA ALA A 67 14.56 -4.87 3.35
C ALA A 67 15.45 -3.77 2.73
N LEU A 68 14.90 -2.94 1.83
CA LEU A 68 15.60 -1.82 1.24
C LEU A 68 16.06 -0.81 2.29
N ASN A 69 15.22 -0.47 3.26
CA ASN A 69 15.59 0.48 4.32
C ASN A 69 16.77 -0.04 5.15
N HIS A 70 16.73 -1.30 5.57
CA HIS A 70 17.84 -1.91 6.31
C HIS A 70 19.14 -1.88 5.49
N GLN A 71 19.07 -2.25 4.21
CA GLN A 71 20.23 -2.22 3.32
C GLN A 71 20.79 -0.79 3.17
N LEU A 72 19.94 0.21 2.96
CA LEU A 72 20.39 1.60 2.83
C LEU A 72 21.03 2.13 4.10
N LEU A 73 20.52 1.76 5.28
CA LEU A 73 21.11 2.15 6.58
C LEU A 73 22.48 1.49 6.84
N GLU A 74 22.72 0.31 6.26
CA GLU A 74 24.02 -0.35 6.33
C GLU A 74 25.04 0.23 5.32
N GLU A 75 24.57 0.62 4.13
CA GLU A 75 25.44 1.06 3.03
C GLU A 75 25.72 2.58 3.04
N THR A 76 24.86 3.38 3.71
CA THR A 76 24.94 4.86 3.65
C THR A 76 24.55 5.52 4.98
N ASP A 77 25.14 6.69 5.26
CA ASP A 77 24.81 7.51 6.45
C ASP A 77 23.67 8.52 6.17
N ASN A 78 23.32 8.74 4.90
CA ASN A 78 22.47 9.86 4.49
C ASN A 78 21.23 9.46 3.68
N MET A 79 20.98 8.15 3.50
CA MET A 79 19.81 7.63 2.81
C MET A 79 18.97 6.74 3.71
N GLY A 80 17.72 6.56 3.32
CA GLY A 80 16.78 5.63 3.94
C GLY A 80 15.56 5.41 3.06
N ALA A 81 14.71 4.50 3.48
CA ALA A 81 13.44 4.27 2.82
C ALA A 81 12.30 4.28 3.84
N SER A 82 11.11 4.66 3.37
CA SER A 82 9.87 4.63 4.14
C SER A 82 8.79 3.91 3.37
N VAL A 83 7.90 3.26 4.11
CA VAL A 83 6.65 2.75 3.56
C VAL A 83 5.52 3.68 3.93
N PHE A 84 4.78 4.13 2.92
CA PHE A 84 3.59 4.95 3.09
C PHE A 84 2.34 4.09 3.02
N TYR A 85 1.53 4.17 4.07
CA TYR A 85 0.21 3.56 4.17
C TYR A 85 -0.84 4.68 4.11
N PRO A 86 -1.43 4.94 2.93
CA PRO A 86 -2.50 5.93 2.82
C PRO A 86 -3.63 5.61 3.79
N SER A 87 -3.95 6.53 4.68
CA SER A 87 -4.91 6.38 5.77
C SER A 87 -5.60 7.72 6.09
N GLY A 88 -6.60 7.71 6.95
CA GLY A 88 -7.32 8.93 7.35
C GLY A 88 -8.58 9.21 6.53
N GLY A 89 -9.10 8.23 5.79
CA GLY A 89 -10.37 8.31 5.08
C GLY A 89 -10.33 7.79 3.64
N LEU A 90 -11.47 7.83 2.99
CA LEU A 90 -11.60 7.44 1.59
C LEU A 90 -10.95 8.49 0.68
N MET A 91 -10.08 8.05 -0.24
CA MET A 91 -9.32 8.94 -1.11
C MET A 91 -9.84 8.90 -2.54
N ASN A 92 -10.26 10.05 -3.06
CA ASN A 92 -10.64 10.17 -4.46
C ASN A 92 -9.40 10.29 -5.35
N THR A 93 -8.88 9.17 -5.77
CA THR A 93 -7.66 9.10 -6.60
C THR A 93 -7.90 8.34 -7.90
N GLY A 94 -6.90 8.34 -8.78
CA GLY A 94 -6.92 7.56 -10.01
C GLY A 94 -7.01 6.03 -9.83
N LEU A 95 -7.02 5.53 -8.59
CA LEU A 95 -7.18 4.11 -8.28
C LEU A 95 -8.53 3.58 -8.81
N PHE A 96 -9.62 4.33 -8.64
CA PHE A 96 -10.97 3.94 -9.07
C PHE A 96 -11.11 3.82 -10.59
N THR A 97 -10.24 4.47 -11.33
CA THR A 97 -10.21 4.42 -12.80
C THR A 97 -8.96 3.70 -13.34
N SER A 98 -8.25 2.97 -12.51
CA SER A 98 -6.97 2.32 -12.85
C SER A 98 -7.05 1.39 -14.06
N GLN A 99 -8.22 0.77 -14.30
CA GLN A 99 -8.44 -0.11 -15.46
C GLN A 99 -8.16 0.56 -16.82
N ARG A 100 -8.22 1.90 -16.92
CA ARG A 100 -7.88 2.64 -18.15
C ARG A 100 -6.44 2.42 -18.61
N ASN A 101 -5.55 2.08 -17.68
CA ASN A 101 -4.12 1.86 -17.93
C ASN A 101 -3.79 0.37 -18.15
N ARG A 102 -4.80 -0.51 -18.14
CA ARG A 102 -4.58 -1.94 -18.28
C ARG A 102 -4.24 -2.29 -19.73
N PRO A 103 -3.09 -2.96 -19.98
CA PRO A 103 -2.73 -3.40 -21.31
C PRO A 103 -3.74 -4.39 -21.88
N LYS A 104 -4.00 -4.35 -23.19
CA LYS A 104 -4.96 -5.25 -23.86
C LYS A 104 -4.58 -6.73 -23.72
N GLU A 105 -3.30 -7.04 -23.78
CA GLU A 105 -2.76 -8.40 -23.61
C GLU A 105 -2.97 -8.97 -22.20
N LEU A 106 -3.26 -8.10 -21.21
CA LEU A 106 -3.57 -8.48 -19.84
C LEU A 106 -5.05 -8.29 -19.50
N GLU A 107 -5.92 -8.14 -20.48
CA GLU A 107 -7.37 -8.10 -20.24
C GLU A 107 -7.84 -9.31 -19.43
N ARG A 108 -8.89 -9.10 -18.62
CA ARG A 108 -9.47 -10.17 -17.82
C ARG A 108 -9.96 -11.30 -18.69
N VAL A 109 -9.51 -12.52 -18.41
CA VAL A 109 -10.06 -13.71 -19.05
C VAL A 109 -11.49 -13.90 -18.55
N ARG A 110 -12.43 -14.16 -19.46
CA ARG A 110 -13.83 -14.45 -19.13
C ARG A 110 -13.89 -15.57 -18.06
N GLY A 111 -14.65 -15.35 -17.00
CA GLY A 111 -14.79 -16.31 -15.88
C GLY A 111 -14.34 -15.79 -14.51
N GLY A 112 -13.74 -14.61 -14.42
CA GLY A 112 -13.58 -13.91 -13.14
C GLY A 112 -14.95 -13.55 -12.53
N THR A 113 -14.99 -13.22 -11.25
CA THR A 113 -16.21 -12.89 -10.49
C THR A 113 -17.03 -11.72 -11.06
N GLY A 114 -16.67 -11.19 -12.22
CA GLY A 114 -17.44 -10.22 -13.00
C GLY A 114 -17.77 -8.90 -12.29
N ARG A 115 -17.28 -8.70 -11.06
CA ARG A 115 -17.54 -7.44 -10.36
C ARG A 115 -16.91 -6.29 -11.13
N LYS A 116 -17.77 -5.41 -11.61
CA LYS A 116 -17.39 -4.11 -12.14
C LYS A 116 -16.66 -3.35 -11.02
N SER A 117 -15.53 -2.72 -11.31
CA SER A 117 -14.90 -1.84 -10.32
C SER A 117 -15.88 -0.70 -10.00
N MET A 118 -16.14 -0.49 -8.71
CA MET A 118 -16.96 0.63 -8.26
C MET A 118 -16.18 1.94 -8.49
N SER A 119 -16.89 2.99 -8.83
CA SER A 119 -16.38 4.35 -8.80
C SER A 119 -16.21 4.82 -7.34
N PHE A 120 -15.50 5.91 -7.13
CA PHE A 120 -15.40 6.56 -5.83
C PHE A 120 -16.79 6.86 -5.23
N GLU A 121 -17.68 7.46 -6.00
CA GLU A 121 -19.02 7.83 -5.55
C GLU A 121 -19.91 6.61 -5.24
N GLU A 122 -19.80 5.55 -6.04
CA GLU A 122 -20.53 4.29 -5.79
C GLU A 122 -20.05 3.65 -4.47
N LEU A 123 -18.74 3.63 -4.21
CA LEU A 123 -18.20 3.08 -2.97
C LEU A 123 -18.60 3.95 -1.77
N LYS A 124 -18.44 5.28 -1.87
CA LYS A 124 -18.85 6.21 -0.82
C LYS A 124 -20.33 6.01 -0.45
N SER A 125 -21.23 6.02 -1.45
CA SER A 125 -22.65 5.80 -1.23
C SER A 125 -22.98 4.44 -0.61
N LEU A 126 -22.26 3.39 -0.98
CA LEU A 126 -22.43 2.06 -0.40
C LEU A 126 -22.08 2.05 1.09
N LEU A 127 -20.96 2.68 1.46
CA LEU A 127 -20.49 2.76 2.83
C LEU A 127 -21.45 3.60 3.70
N GLU A 128 -21.89 4.76 3.22
CA GLU A 128 -22.88 5.60 3.89
C GLU A 128 -24.20 4.87 4.14
N LYS A 129 -24.70 4.12 3.13
CA LYS A 129 -25.90 3.29 3.27
C LYS A 129 -25.73 2.13 4.26
N SER A 130 -24.51 1.68 4.51
CA SER A 130 -24.22 0.67 5.55
C SER A 130 -24.15 1.26 6.97
N GLY A 131 -24.45 2.56 7.13
CA GLY A 131 -24.44 3.27 8.43
C GLY A 131 -23.05 3.73 8.90
N ARG A 132 -22.06 3.72 8.00
CA ARG A 132 -20.71 4.20 8.31
C ARG A 132 -20.61 5.70 8.08
N ASP A 133 -19.91 6.39 8.98
CA ASP A 133 -19.48 7.76 8.75
C ASP A 133 -18.26 7.74 7.82
N VAL A 134 -18.43 8.22 6.58
CA VAL A 134 -17.40 8.17 5.55
C VAL A 134 -16.65 9.49 5.50
N LYS A 135 -15.49 9.52 6.15
CA LYS A 135 -14.56 10.63 6.02
C LYS A 135 -13.87 10.54 4.65
N VAL A 136 -13.85 11.65 3.92
CA VAL A 136 -13.04 11.80 2.70
C VAL A 136 -11.74 12.49 3.07
N ALA A 137 -10.61 11.88 2.72
CA ALA A 137 -9.30 12.43 3.03
C ALA A 137 -8.97 13.60 2.10
N ASP A 138 -8.42 14.67 2.67
CA ASP A 138 -7.80 15.75 1.91
C ASP A 138 -6.43 15.31 1.39
N LEU A 139 -6.25 15.37 0.08
CA LEU A 139 -5.01 14.88 -0.55
C LEU A 139 -3.85 15.86 -0.39
N ASP A 140 -4.12 17.16 -0.26
CA ASP A 140 -3.09 18.17 -0.04
C ASP A 140 -2.55 18.07 1.39
N GLU A 141 -3.43 17.96 2.38
CA GLU A 141 -3.02 17.67 3.77
C GLU A 141 -2.26 16.34 3.88
N MET A 142 -2.64 15.34 3.10
CA MET A 142 -1.93 14.07 3.06
C MET A 142 -0.51 14.25 2.49
N GLY A 143 -0.37 15.03 1.43
CA GLY A 143 0.92 15.36 0.84
C GLY A 143 1.85 16.07 1.83
N GLU A 144 1.34 17.08 2.53
CA GLU A 144 2.08 17.80 3.58
C GLU A 144 2.52 16.87 4.72
N PHE A 145 1.62 15.99 5.16
CA PHE A 145 1.92 14.99 6.17
C PHE A 145 3.06 14.05 5.75
N VAL A 146 3.02 13.54 4.52
CA VAL A 146 4.08 12.66 3.99
C VAL A 146 5.42 13.39 3.97
N VAL A 147 5.45 14.64 3.48
CA VAL A 147 6.68 15.44 3.44
C VAL A 147 7.25 15.68 4.85
N ALA A 148 6.39 15.99 5.83
CA ALA A 148 6.81 16.17 7.21
C ALA A 148 7.40 14.88 7.78
N ALA A 149 6.73 13.73 7.59
CA ALA A 149 7.18 12.44 8.07
C ALA A 149 8.54 12.02 7.46
N VAL A 150 8.76 12.33 6.19
CA VAL A 150 10.06 12.10 5.53
C VAL A 150 11.17 12.95 6.15
N LYS A 151 10.90 14.24 6.41
CA LYS A 151 11.87 15.12 7.09
C LYS A 151 12.24 14.61 8.49
N GLU A 152 11.29 13.96 9.18
CA GLU A 152 11.50 13.31 10.47
C GLU A 152 12.11 11.91 10.36
N ARG A 153 12.38 11.43 9.15
CA ARG A 153 12.92 10.09 8.86
C ARG A 153 12.05 8.95 9.44
N ARG A 154 10.74 9.11 9.48
CA ARG A 154 9.83 8.05 9.92
C ARG A 154 9.83 6.92 8.90
N TYR A 155 10.06 5.68 9.37
CA TYR A 155 10.00 4.51 8.51
C TYR A 155 8.55 4.20 8.09
N ILE A 156 7.62 4.18 9.04
CA ILE A 156 6.19 4.01 8.76
C ILE A 156 5.54 5.40 8.65
N ILE A 157 4.94 5.66 7.49
CA ILE A 157 4.17 6.88 7.23
C ILE A 157 2.70 6.49 7.10
N GLY A 158 1.91 6.83 8.10
CA GLY A 158 0.47 6.56 8.19
C GLY A 158 -0.13 7.33 9.36
N ARG A 159 -1.46 7.52 9.33
CA ARG A 159 -2.24 8.18 10.39
C ARG A 159 -3.18 7.17 11.03
N ASP A 160 -3.57 7.41 12.26
CA ASP A 160 -4.64 6.69 12.98
C ASP A 160 -4.41 5.17 12.95
N LEU A 161 -3.21 4.72 13.39
CA LEU A 161 -2.79 3.31 13.33
C LEU A 161 -3.16 2.49 14.59
N ASP A 162 -3.87 3.05 15.56
CA ASP A 162 -4.16 2.37 16.84
C ASP A 162 -4.91 1.05 16.64
N ASP A 163 -5.99 1.05 15.85
CA ASP A 163 -6.73 -0.16 15.50
C ASP A 163 -5.87 -1.17 14.71
N THR A 164 -4.95 -0.66 13.89
CA THR A 164 -3.98 -1.50 13.17
C THR A 164 -3.01 -2.18 14.12
N VAL A 165 -2.50 -1.47 15.11
CA VAL A 165 -1.60 -2.01 16.13
C VAL A 165 -2.32 -3.10 16.93
N GLU A 166 -3.56 -2.87 17.34
CA GLU A 166 -4.38 -3.88 18.03
C GLU A 166 -4.60 -5.12 17.14
N LEU A 167 -4.91 -4.93 15.87
CA LEU A 167 -5.03 -6.04 14.92
C LEU A 167 -3.72 -6.84 14.81
N LEU A 168 -2.57 -6.17 14.75
CA LEU A 168 -1.27 -6.82 14.67
C LEU A 168 -0.97 -7.65 15.93
N HIS A 169 -1.33 -7.17 17.12
CA HIS A 169 -1.21 -7.96 18.35
C HIS A 169 -2.06 -9.23 18.29
N ARG A 170 -3.35 -9.11 17.93
CA ARG A 170 -4.22 -10.28 17.74
C ARG A 170 -3.70 -11.27 16.69
N ARG A 171 -3.05 -10.78 15.65
CA ARG A 171 -2.41 -11.62 14.63
C ARG A 171 -1.21 -12.37 15.19
N ALA A 172 -0.39 -11.71 16.01
CA ALA A 172 0.76 -12.35 16.66
C ALA A 172 0.31 -13.45 17.63
N ASP A 173 -0.73 -13.19 18.42
CA ASP A 173 -1.32 -14.18 19.35
C ASP A 173 -1.83 -15.40 18.58
N ALA A 174 -2.59 -15.18 17.50
CA ALA A 174 -3.10 -16.28 16.67
C ALA A 174 -1.97 -17.13 16.07
N ILE A 175 -0.86 -16.50 15.66
CA ILE A 175 0.32 -17.23 15.15
C ILE A 175 0.94 -18.09 16.27
N SER A 176 1.04 -17.56 17.49
CA SER A 176 1.56 -18.30 18.65
C SER A 176 0.71 -19.53 18.98
N ASP A 177 -0.60 -19.44 18.76
CA ASP A 177 -1.56 -20.52 18.98
C ASP A 177 -1.75 -21.43 17.75
N PHE A 178 -0.96 -21.25 16.70
CA PHE A 178 -1.07 -22.00 15.43
C PHE A 178 -2.43 -21.86 14.73
N LEU A 179 -3.13 -20.76 14.95
CA LEU A 179 -4.41 -20.43 14.32
C LEU A 179 -4.23 -19.54 13.10
N CYS A 180 -5.26 -19.50 12.23
CA CYS A 180 -5.27 -18.55 11.13
C CYS A 180 -5.39 -17.12 11.70
N PRO A 181 -4.42 -16.23 11.43
CA PRO A 181 -4.49 -14.87 11.94
C PRO A 181 -5.71 -14.10 11.41
N PRO A 182 -6.30 -13.21 12.21
CA PRO A 182 -7.40 -12.39 11.75
C PRO A 182 -6.99 -11.51 10.55
N HIS A 183 -7.94 -11.25 9.70
CA HIS A 183 -7.79 -10.39 8.53
C HIS A 183 -8.19 -8.95 8.83
N HIS A 184 -7.82 -8.05 7.94
CA HIS A 184 -8.26 -6.67 7.98
C HIS A 184 -9.76 -6.61 7.62
N GLU A 185 -10.59 -6.21 8.55
CA GLU A 185 -11.96 -5.84 8.22
C GLU A 185 -11.90 -4.56 7.39
N MET A 186 -12.57 -4.54 6.24
CA MET A 186 -12.61 -3.32 5.43
C MET A 186 -13.21 -2.19 6.26
N GLY A 187 -12.39 -1.58 7.09
CA GLY A 187 -12.61 -0.33 7.74
C GLY A 187 -12.02 0.74 6.85
N ILE A 188 -12.79 1.18 5.90
CA ILE A 188 -12.44 2.37 5.13
C ILE A 188 -12.94 3.55 5.93
#